data_6fc4c1877b5be90ced48f576b5f2ebd5
#
_entry.id   6fc4c1877b5be90ced48f576b5f2ebd5
#
_cell.length_a   1.000
_cell.length_b   1.000
_cell.length_c   1.000
_cell.angle_alpha   90.00
_cell.angle_beta   90.00
_cell.angle_gamma   90.00
#
_symmetry.space_group_name_H-M   'P 1'
#
loop_
_entity.id
_entity.type
_entity.pdbx_description
1 polymer ?
#
loop_
_entity_poly.entity_id
_entity_poly.type
_entity_poly.pdbx_seq_one_letter_code
_entity_poly.pdbx_strand_id
1 'polypeptide(L)'
;MVLLEEKKIKHLEMIQGVINRMASNSFILKGWTVTLVAGLLALAGSKSEASLFRIACVPIMIFWGLDSYYLLQERLYRSLYVKVCRLSDKDIDFSMSATKAEFGNQKNSFLFCFFSATEFCFYFFLAFSCLALEFAIVK
;
A
#
# COMPACT_ATOMS: atom_id res chain seq x y z
N MET A 1 -36.02 13.06 7.71
CA MET A 1 -34.80 13.80 7.35
C MET A 1 -33.65 13.40 8.25
N VAL A 2 -33.76 13.50 9.57
CA VAL A 2 -32.71 13.11 10.55
C VAL A 2 -32.22 11.66 10.38
N LEU A 3 -33.13 10.69 10.20
CA LEU A 3 -32.75 9.27 10.03
C LEU A 3 -31.94 8.96 8.76
N LEU A 4 -32.12 9.71 7.67
CA LEU A 4 -31.34 9.52 6.45
C LEU A 4 -29.94 10.11 6.61
N GLU A 5 -29.84 11.25 7.28
CA GLU A 5 -28.57 11.91 7.61
C GLU A 5 -27.70 11.01 8.53
N GLU A 6 -28.29 10.42 9.55
CA GLU A 6 -27.60 9.44 10.43
C GLU A 6 -27.09 8.22 9.65
N LYS A 7 -27.90 7.69 8.72
CA LYS A 7 -27.49 6.56 7.86
C LYS A 7 -26.34 6.94 6.92
N LYS A 8 -26.34 8.15 6.38
CA LYS A 8 -25.24 8.67 5.55
C LYS A 8 -23.95 8.77 6.35
N ILE A 9 -24.02 9.36 7.53
CA ILE A 9 -22.86 9.47 8.43
C ILE A 9 -22.28 8.09 8.71
N LYS A 10 -23.13 7.13 9.08
CA LYS A 10 -22.70 5.76 9.38
C LYS A 10 -22.07 5.06 8.17
N HIS A 11 -22.59 5.30 6.97
CA HIS A 11 -22.01 4.80 5.74
C HIS A 11 -20.62 5.39 5.48
N LEU A 12 -20.46 6.70 5.65
CA LEU A 12 -19.17 7.39 5.54
C LEU A 12 -18.16 6.88 6.57
N GLU A 13 -18.59 6.62 7.81
CA GLU A 13 -17.74 6.00 8.84
C GLU A 13 -17.26 4.61 8.44
N MET A 14 -18.14 3.79 7.85
CA MET A 14 -17.76 2.46 7.35
C MET A 14 -16.72 2.55 6.22
N ILE A 15 -16.91 3.45 5.26
CA ILE A 15 -15.93 3.69 4.18
C ILE A 15 -14.60 4.17 4.77
N GLN A 16 -14.64 5.12 5.72
CA GLN A 16 -13.43 5.61 6.39
C GLN A 16 -12.72 4.50 7.17
N GLY A 17 -13.47 3.59 7.78
CA GLY A 17 -12.91 2.39 8.43
C GLY A 17 -12.14 1.49 7.47
N VAL A 18 -12.63 1.31 6.23
CA VAL A 18 -11.91 0.56 5.19
C VAL A 18 -10.65 1.30 4.76
N ILE A 19 -10.72 2.61 4.54
CA ILE A 19 -9.55 3.44 4.18
C ILE A 19 -8.45 3.30 5.24
N ASN A 20 -8.79 3.46 6.50
CA ASN A 20 -7.85 3.35 7.62
C ASN A 20 -7.21 1.96 7.70
N ARG A 21 -8.00 0.90 7.45
CA ARG A 21 -7.49 -0.48 7.41
C ARG A 21 -6.51 -0.69 6.25
N MET A 22 -6.79 -0.15 5.06
CA MET A 22 -5.87 -0.26 3.92
C MET A 22 -4.55 0.48 4.21
N ALA A 23 -4.62 1.68 4.76
CA ALA A 23 -3.44 2.45 5.16
C ALA A 23 -2.63 1.73 6.26
N SER A 24 -3.29 1.15 7.25
CA SER A 24 -2.64 0.38 8.31
C SER A 24 -1.95 -0.87 7.76
N ASN A 25 -2.59 -1.60 6.84
CA ASN A 25 -2.00 -2.77 6.20
C ASN A 25 -0.74 -2.40 5.40
N SER A 26 -0.76 -1.28 4.65
CA SER A 26 0.40 -0.73 3.95
C SER A 26 1.57 -0.46 4.92
N PHE A 27 1.29 0.19 6.06
CA PHE A 27 2.31 0.45 7.08
C PHE A 27 2.89 -0.85 7.68
N ILE A 28 2.06 -1.83 7.98
CA ILE A 28 2.47 -3.15 8.49
C ILE A 28 3.38 -3.87 7.49
N LEU A 29 3.04 -3.85 6.19
CA LEU A 29 3.87 -4.46 5.14
C LEU A 29 5.26 -3.84 5.07
N LYS A 30 5.37 -2.52 5.19
CA LYS A 30 6.66 -1.82 5.24
C LYS A 30 7.49 -2.30 6.45
N GLY A 31 6.86 -2.42 7.61
CA GLY A 31 7.51 -2.94 8.81
C GLY A 31 8.02 -4.37 8.64
N TRP A 32 7.20 -5.26 8.08
CA TRP A 32 7.60 -6.64 7.79
C TRP A 32 8.74 -6.71 6.76
N THR A 33 8.70 -5.88 5.72
CA THR A 33 9.77 -5.83 4.72
C THR A 33 11.10 -5.49 5.37
N VAL A 34 11.14 -4.42 6.19
CA VAL A 34 12.37 -4.02 6.89
C VAL A 34 12.88 -5.12 7.80
N THR A 35 11.99 -5.76 8.57
CA THR A 35 12.35 -6.83 9.50
C THR A 35 12.96 -8.04 8.78
N LEU A 36 12.32 -8.50 7.69
CA LEU A 36 12.82 -9.63 6.91
C LEU A 36 14.16 -9.32 6.24
N VAL A 37 14.27 -8.14 5.64
CA VAL A 37 15.52 -7.70 4.99
C VAL A 37 16.64 -7.58 6.01
N ALA A 38 16.39 -6.95 7.17
CA ALA A 38 17.39 -6.84 8.23
C ALA A 38 17.86 -8.22 8.73
N GLY A 39 16.94 -9.18 8.89
CA GLY A 39 17.28 -10.56 9.25
C GLY A 39 18.16 -11.24 8.20
N LEU A 40 17.83 -11.11 6.92
CA LEU A 40 18.64 -11.67 5.82
C LEU A 40 20.02 -11.02 5.74
N LEU A 41 20.11 -9.70 5.92
CA LEU A 41 21.38 -8.96 5.91
C LEU A 41 22.26 -9.36 7.09
N ALA A 42 21.69 -9.60 8.28
CA ALA A 42 22.44 -10.09 9.45
C ALA A 42 23.02 -11.48 9.20
N LEU A 43 22.25 -12.38 8.55
CA LEU A 43 22.74 -13.70 8.16
C LEU A 43 23.82 -13.64 7.08
N ALA A 44 23.66 -12.76 6.08
CA ALA A 44 24.63 -12.53 5.02
C ALA A 44 25.99 -12.07 5.60
N GLY A 45 25.96 -11.11 6.51
CA GLY A 45 27.17 -10.61 7.18
C GLY A 45 27.89 -11.67 8.02
N SER A 46 27.13 -12.53 8.73
CA SER A 46 27.72 -13.58 9.57
C SER A 46 28.39 -14.73 8.80
N LYS A 47 27.89 -15.03 7.59
CA LYS A 47 28.37 -16.13 6.74
C LYS A 47 29.25 -15.69 5.59
N SER A 48 29.41 -14.40 5.38
CA SER A 48 30.08 -13.81 4.19
C SER A 48 29.53 -14.34 2.85
N GLU A 49 28.23 -14.66 2.82
CA GLU A 49 27.55 -15.17 1.62
C GLU A 49 26.89 -14.04 0.85
N ALA A 50 27.55 -13.57 -0.19
CA ALA A 50 27.04 -12.50 -1.08
C ALA A 50 25.65 -12.84 -1.69
N SER A 51 25.35 -14.11 -1.93
CA SER A 51 24.06 -14.56 -2.48
C SER A 51 22.85 -14.14 -1.65
N LEU A 52 22.99 -14.04 -0.31
CA LEU A 52 21.90 -13.65 0.59
C LEU A 52 21.45 -12.20 0.38
N PHE A 53 22.36 -11.30 -0.04
CA PHE A 53 21.98 -9.90 -0.37
C PHE A 53 21.04 -9.85 -1.57
N ARG A 54 21.28 -10.67 -2.60
CA ARG A 54 20.39 -10.77 -3.76
C ARG A 54 19.06 -11.43 -3.41
N ILE A 55 19.08 -12.45 -2.56
CA ILE A 55 17.86 -13.12 -2.08
C ILE A 55 17.00 -12.13 -1.30
N ALA A 56 17.56 -11.16 -0.58
CA ALA A 56 16.82 -10.13 0.13
C ALA A 56 16.00 -9.23 -0.81
N CYS A 57 16.35 -9.12 -2.10
CA CYS A 57 15.55 -8.38 -3.08
C CYS A 57 14.20 -9.05 -3.39
N VAL A 58 14.08 -10.36 -3.19
CA VAL A 58 12.83 -11.10 -3.48
C VAL A 58 11.67 -10.62 -2.59
N PRO A 59 11.78 -10.65 -1.24
CA PRO A 59 10.72 -10.12 -0.39
C PRO A 59 10.46 -8.63 -0.65
N ILE A 60 11.47 -7.81 -0.95
CA ILE A 60 11.28 -6.40 -1.28
C ILE A 60 10.32 -6.25 -2.46
N MET A 61 10.52 -6.98 -3.55
CA MET A 61 9.67 -6.92 -4.74
C MET A 61 8.25 -7.41 -4.47
N ILE A 62 8.09 -8.50 -3.71
CA ILE A 62 6.78 -9.05 -3.34
C ILE A 62 5.99 -8.04 -2.51
N PHE A 63 6.60 -7.51 -1.45
CA PHE A 63 5.94 -6.56 -0.56
C PHE A 63 5.64 -5.23 -1.26
N TRP A 64 6.52 -4.77 -2.16
CA TRP A 64 6.25 -3.59 -2.98
C TRP A 64 5.00 -3.75 -3.83
N GLY A 65 4.82 -4.91 -4.47
CA GLY A 65 3.59 -5.22 -5.22
C GLY A 65 2.34 -5.24 -4.34
N LEU A 66 2.41 -5.88 -3.18
CA LEU A 66 1.30 -5.96 -2.23
C LEU A 66 0.94 -4.58 -1.66
N ASP A 67 1.93 -3.79 -1.30
CA ASP A 67 1.73 -2.44 -0.76
C ASP A 67 1.08 -1.53 -1.81
N SER A 68 1.56 -1.59 -3.06
CA SER A 68 0.95 -0.89 -4.19
C SER A 68 -0.51 -1.29 -4.42
N TYR A 69 -0.86 -2.55 -4.16
CA TYR A 69 -2.25 -3.01 -4.21
C TYR A 69 -3.09 -2.38 -3.10
N TYR A 70 -2.60 -2.34 -1.84
CA TYR A 70 -3.31 -1.69 -0.74
C TYR A 70 -3.48 -0.19 -0.97
N LEU A 71 -2.46 0.50 -1.49
CA LEU A 71 -2.54 1.90 -1.88
C LEU A 71 -3.60 2.14 -2.98
N LEU A 72 -3.69 1.23 -3.96
CA LEU A 72 -4.74 1.30 -4.98
C LEU A 72 -6.13 1.17 -4.37
N GLN A 73 -6.34 0.18 -3.48
CA GLN A 73 -7.63 -0.01 -2.81
C GLN A 73 -7.99 1.23 -1.96
N GLU A 74 -7.05 1.77 -1.20
CA GLU A 74 -7.24 2.98 -0.43
C GLU A 74 -7.73 4.14 -1.31
N ARG A 75 -7.10 4.37 -2.47
CA ARG A 75 -7.48 5.43 -3.42
C ARG A 75 -8.89 5.22 -4.00
N LEU A 76 -9.25 3.99 -4.32
CA LEU A 76 -10.60 3.67 -4.80
C LEU A 76 -11.66 3.97 -3.73
N TYR A 77 -11.42 3.57 -2.47
CA TYR A 77 -12.34 3.87 -1.37
C TYR A 77 -12.38 5.37 -1.02
N ARG A 78 -11.28 6.11 -1.18
CA ARG A 78 -11.29 7.59 -1.08
C ARG A 78 -12.16 8.22 -2.16
N SER A 79 -12.15 7.68 -3.38
CA SER A 79 -13.01 8.16 -4.48
C SER A 79 -14.49 7.88 -4.18
N LEU A 80 -14.81 6.70 -3.63
CA LEU A 80 -16.17 6.37 -3.16
C LEU A 80 -16.62 7.31 -2.05
N TYR A 81 -15.77 7.59 -1.06
CA TYR A 81 -16.04 8.53 0.02
C TYR A 81 -16.43 9.91 -0.53
N VAL A 82 -15.64 10.45 -1.45
CA VAL A 82 -15.89 11.74 -2.08
C VAL A 82 -17.21 11.74 -2.88
N LYS A 83 -17.52 10.64 -3.58
CA LYS A 83 -18.81 10.49 -4.30
C LYS A 83 -19.97 10.57 -3.30
N VAL A 84 -19.96 9.76 -2.24
CA VAL A 84 -21.03 9.73 -1.23
C VAL A 84 -21.20 11.08 -0.53
N CYS A 85 -20.11 11.80 -0.24
CA CYS A 85 -20.19 13.15 0.33
C CYS A 85 -20.98 14.13 -0.55
N ARG A 86 -20.85 13.98 -1.88
CA ARG A 86 -21.50 14.89 -2.86
C ARG A 86 -22.95 14.52 -3.18
N LEU A 87 -23.36 13.30 -2.90
CA LEU A 87 -24.72 12.83 -3.16
C LEU A 87 -25.71 13.43 -2.15
N SER A 88 -26.93 13.71 -2.62
CA SER A 88 -28.06 14.00 -1.75
C SER A 88 -28.41 12.75 -0.93
N ASP A 89 -28.93 12.92 0.30
CA ASP A 89 -29.26 11.82 1.21
C ASP A 89 -30.27 10.83 0.63
N LYS A 90 -31.08 11.26 -0.33
CA LYS A 90 -32.06 10.41 -1.02
C LYS A 90 -31.47 9.55 -2.13
N ASP A 91 -30.30 9.93 -2.65
CA ASP A 91 -29.65 9.30 -3.80
C ASP A 91 -28.54 8.32 -3.41
N ILE A 92 -28.38 8.06 -2.09
CA ILE A 92 -27.35 7.18 -1.58
C ILE A 92 -27.83 5.73 -1.67
N ASP A 93 -27.08 4.91 -2.40
CA ASP A 93 -27.35 3.47 -2.55
C ASP A 93 -26.72 2.60 -1.42
N PHE A 94 -25.97 3.21 -0.49
CA PHE A 94 -25.24 2.53 0.60
C PHE A 94 -24.28 1.42 0.11
N SER A 95 -23.91 1.42 -1.15
CA SER A 95 -22.97 0.45 -1.71
C SER A 95 -21.55 0.67 -1.18
N MET A 96 -20.90 -0.41 -0.76
CA MET A 96 -19.49 -0.43 -0.37
C MET A 96 -18.58 -0.85 -1.54
N SER A 97 -19.10 -0.89 -2.76
CA SER A 97 -18.35 -1.30 -3.95
C SER A 97 -17.49 -0.15 -4.47
N ALA A 98 -16.18 -0.28 -4.38
CA ALA A 98 -15.22 0.67 -4.94
C ALA A 98 -14.41 -0.01 -6.04
N THR A 99 -14.92 -0.03 -7.26
CA THR A 99 -14.33 -0.76 -8.39
C THR A 99 -13.53 0.16 -9.31
N LYS A 100 -12.55 -0.41 -10.02
CA LYS A 100 -11.84 0.31 -11.09
C LYS A 100 -12.76 0.68 -12.25
N ALA A 101 -13.82 -0.07 -12.50
CA ALA A 101 -14.79 0.24 -13.54
C ALA A 101 -15.48 1.58 -13.29
N GLU A 102 -15.74 1.90 -12.03
CA GLU A 102 -16.45 3.12 -11.63
C GLU A 102 -15.49 4.28 -11.32
N PHE A 103 -14.37 4.00 -10.63
CA PHE A 103 -13.43 5.01 -10.14
C PHE A 103 -12.06 4.96 -10.83
N GLY A 104 -11.93 4.18 -11.94
CA GLY A 104 -10.70 4.05 -12.68
C GLY A 104 -10.32 5.35 -13.37
N ASN A 105 -9.27 5.98 -12.87
CA ASN A 105 -8.57 7.08 -13.51
C ASN A 105 -7.07 6.80 -13.50
N GLN A 106 -6.27 7.66 -14.14
CA GLN A 106 -4.83 7.49 -14.21
C GLN A 106 -4.18 7.33 -12.81
N LYS A 107 -4.68 8.07 -11.81
CA LYS A 107 -4.17 8.02 -10.42
C LYS A 107 -4.59 6.74 -9.68
N ASN A 108 -5.70 6.10 -10.11
CA ASN A 108 -6.23 4.85 -9.56
C ASN A 108 -5.80 3.64 -10.41
N SER A 109 -4.61 3.70 -11.00
CA SER A 109 -3.97 2.60 -11.71
C SER A 109 -2.93 1.92 -10.82
N PHE A 110 -2.78 0.61 -10.95
CA PHE A 110 -1.77 -0.17 -10.21
C PHE A 110 -0.36 0.35 -10.47
N LEU A 111 -0.01 0.60 -11.73
CA LEU A 111 1.31 1.14 -12.10
C LEU A 111 1.56 2.52 -11.50
N PHE A 112 0.55 3.38 -11.46
CA PHE A 112 0.68 4.69 -10.83
C PHE A 112 0.87 4.59 -9.31
N CYS A 113 0.25 3.61 -8.65
CA CYS A 113 0.47 3.33 -7.23
C CYS A 113 1.87 2.75 -7.00
N PHE A 114 2.31 1.81 -7.84
CA PHE A 114 3.63 1.18 -7.77
C PHE A 114 4.77 2.19 -7.88
N PHE A 115 4.64 3.18 -8.76
CA PHE A 115 5.59 4.28 -8.92
C PHE A 115 5.19 5.55 -8.15
N SER A 116 4.32 5.43 -7.15
CA SER A 116 4.04 6.53 -6.25
C SER A 116 5.29 6.95 -5.49
N ALA A 117 5.50 8.25 -5.28
CA ALA A 117 6.71 8.76 -4.64
C ALA A 117 7.04 8.08 -3.32
N THR A 118 6.02 7.84 -2.47
CA THR A 118 6.19 7.17 -1.18
C THR A 118 6.62 5.71 -1.32
N GLU A 119 5.96 4.95 -2.22
CA GLU A 119 6.26 3.54 -2.46
C GLU A 119 7.63 3.38 -3.13
N PHE A 120 7.84 4.12 -4.22
CA PHE A 120 9.09 4.07 -4.98
C PHE A 120 10.29 4.42 -4.10
N CYS A 121 10.26 5.55 -3.38
CA CYS A 121 11.39 5.95 -2.54
C CYS A 121 11.69 4.89 -1.48
N PHE A 122 10.67 4.38 -0.77
CA PHE A 122 10.89 3.41 0.31
C PHE A 122 11.53 2.11 -0.22
N TYR A 123 10.91 1.46 -1.20
CA TYR A 123 11.37 0.17 -1.69
C TYR A 123 12.65 0.26 -2.53
N PHE A 124 12.81 1.35 -3.30
CA PHE A 124 14.03 1.60 -4.07
C PHE A 124 15.25 1.78 -3.16
N PHE A 125 15.15 2.62 -2.13
CA PHE A 125 16.25 2.81 -1.20
C PHE A 125 16.59 1.55 -0.43
N LEU A 126 15.60 0.74 -0.07
CA LEU A 126 15.81 -0.53 0.61
C LEU A 126 16.55 -1.54 -0.29
N ALA A 127 16.10 -1.69 -1.55
CA ALA A 127 16.78 -2.53 -2.54
C ALA A 127 18.20 -2.05 -2.86
N PHE A 128 18.35 -0.73 -3.05
CA PHE A 128 19.66 -0.12 -3.29
C PHE A 128 20.63 -0.37 -2.14
N SER A 129 20.17 -0.27 -0.90
CA SER A 129 21.00 -0.54 0.29
C SER A 129 21.48 -1.99 0.32
N CYS A 130 20.62 -2.97 -0.04
CA CYS A 130 21.02 -4.37 -0.13
C CYS A 130 22.14 -4.58 -1.16
N LEU A 131 21.98 -4.02 -2.36
CA LEU A 131 22.98 -4.16 -3.43
C LEU A 131 24.29 -3.41 -3.14
N ALA A 132 24.21 -2.26 -2.49
CA ALA A 132 25.41 -1.51 -2.07
C ALA A 132 26.21 -2.27 -1.02
N LEU A 133 25.54 -2.93 -0.07
CA LEU A 133 26.19 -3.77 0.93
C LEU A 133 26.81 -5.03 0.30
N GLU A 134 26.14 -5.67 -0.64
CA GLU A 134 26.73 -6.78 -1.42
C GLU A 134 28.05 -6.35 -2.05
N PHE A 135 28.04 -5.23 -2.77
CA PHE A 135 29.23 -4.72 -3.45
C PHE A 135 30.39 -4.36 -2.48
N ALA A 136 30.05 -3.85 -1.29
CA ALA A 136 31.05 -3.50 -0.28
C ALA A 136 31.70 -4.71 0.37
N ILE A 137 30.97 -5.84 0.52
CA ILE A 137 31.46 -7.07 1.19
C ILE A 137 32.20 -8.00 0.22
N VAL A 138 31.79 -8.01 -1.06
CA VAL A 138 32.42 -8.87 -2.09
C VAL A 138 33.77 -8.29 -2.58
N LYS A 139 34.08 -7.05 -2.26
CA LYS A 139 35.33 -6.37 -2.62
C LYS A 139 36.37 -6.53 -1.54
#